data_7e957aa2f2b52b2f594ad3f6d07c312a
#
_entry.id   7e957aa2f2b52b2f594ad3f6d07c312a
#
_cell.length_a   1.000
_cell.length_b   1.000
_cell.length_c   1.000
_cell.angle_alpha   90.00
_cell.angle_beta   90.00
_cell.angle_gamma   90.00
#
_symmetry.space_group_name_H-M   'P 1'
#
loop_
_entity.id
_entity.type
_entity.pdbx_description
1 polymer ?
#
loop_
_entity_poly.entity_id
_entity_poly.type
_entity_poly.pdbx_seq_one_letter_code
_entity_poly.pdbx_strand_id
1 'polypeptide(L)'
;MMKNFIKILFTGLLLPYTTTAQQAGVTVVAMSGQNMTFAGSTLYMPAGGYLNNTGNIYVAANNIVAGTGSTLTGATGSRLHLLGTNQIDAGAPEAATLLDLNEASVDMNVTIHNPMNIELSDQAFGTVTNNGAANATVLGEVAFSAQHPFTLAPLTSNHVILNSNRFILGTAATLTGFDSGRYFVTNNNAGELRKLGLTNGMNFFYPIGRAETDYTPANLQVATGGPVDYYMNVRNFAESVPDENIGGYANLPNVSRTWTVYGSNSGTMANISLVHPGTAMYEVNGYNRSNSNVIRFDGAGWIPNLPTDAENEGLFGTGSNYWAQQITFAVPGNIGANSFYGKSNSLTVVPVLLSRFTATNSGCDGLVNFTTSMEQNNSHFNLEKSFSQNQNDWKVISTIAAAGNSNTVRDYSYRDINVNAAAAYYRLAIVSTDGSVTYSPIRLVRFNCGNQADLVIYPNPITGFVNVLLPGDSKDYVVRIMNAAGQTVLPLVKNANGLITIKTVTLSKGTYFIQVSNKDFNKTVKILKK
;
A
#
# COMPACT_ATOMS: atom_id res chain seq x y z
N MET A 1 2.76 5.42 -44.37
CA MET A 1 2.44 6.85 -44.20
C MET A 1 0.93 7.01 -44.05
N MET A 2 0.42 6.90 -42.83
CA MET A 2 -0.99 7.15 -42.55
C MET A 2 -1.16 8.66 -42.29
N LYS A 3 -1.95 9.32 -43.15
CA LYS A 3 -2.34 10.71 -42.97
C LYS A 3 -3.42 10.76 -41.88
N ASN A 4 -3.04 11.14 -40.67
CA ASN A 4 -4.01 11.43 -39.63
C ASN A 4 -4.60 12.82 -39.88
N PHE A 5 -5.88 12.88 -40.25
CA PHE A 5 -6.61 14.13 -40.42
C PHE A 5 -7.17 14.56 -39.07
N ILE A 6 -6.82 15.74 -38.58
CA ILE A 6 -7.54 16.42 -37.51
C ILE A 6 -8.74 17.10 -38.17
N LYS A 7 -9.96 16.64 -37.83
CA LYS A 7 -11.19 17.36 -38.18
C LYS A 7 -11.49 18.36 -37.08
N ILE A 8 -11.39 19.65 -37.42
CA ILE A 8 -11.86 20.73 -36.52
C ILE A 8 -13.26 21.12 -37.02
N LEU A 9 -14.27 20.88 -36.17
CA LEU A 9 -15.65 21.23 -36.49
C LEU A 9 -16.01 22.52 -35.73
N PHE A 10 -16.22 23.61 -36.47
CA PHE A 10 -16.82 24.82 -35.93
C PHE A 10 -18.36 24.73 -36.11
N THR A 11 -19.11 24.79 -35.04
CA THR A 11 -20.58 24.96 -35.13
C THR A 11 -20.87 26.42 -35.55
N GLY A 12 -20.88 26.65 -36.84
CA GLY A 12 -21.13 27.97 -37.45
C GLY A 12 -20.45 28.21 -38.80
N LEU A 13 -19.34 27.58 -39.10
CA LEU A 13 -18.71 27.67 -40.43
C LEU A 13 -17.79 26.46 -40.62
N LEU A 14 -18.03 25.65 -41.65
CA LEU A 14 -17.15 24.58 -42.10
C LEU A 14 -16.06 25.20 -42.97
N LEU A 15 -14.84 25.27 -42.43
CA LEU A 15 -13.65 25.52 -43.24
C LEU A 15 -12.77 24.26 -43.18
N PRO A 16 -12.38 23.67 -44.32
CA PRO A 16 -11.46 22.54 -44.35
C PRO A 16 -10.02 23.04 -44.16
N TYR A 17 -9.50 22.94 -42.95
CA TYR A 17 -8.06 23.09 -42.71
C TYR A 17 -7.42 21.73 -42.51
N THR A 18 -6.59 21.34 -43.48
CA THR A 18 -5.64 20.27 -43.30
C THR A 18 -4.37 20.85 -42.68
N THR A 19 -4.19 20.68 -41.38
CA THR A 19 -2.91 20.98 -40.75
C THR A 19 -2.23 19.68 -40.34
N THR A 20 -1.13 19.37 -40.99
CA THR A 20 -0.10 18.48 -40.45
C THR A 20 0.51 19.23 -39.27
N ALA A 21 0.11 18.89 -38.04
CA ALA A 21 0.68 19.48 -36.83
C ALA A 21 2.09 18.95 -36.61
N GLN A 22 3.05 19.50 -37.29
CA GLN A 22 4.47 19.36 -37.02
C GLN A 22 5.15 20.72 -37.26
N GLN A 23 4.84 21.67 -36.36
CA GLN A 23 5.56 22.95 -36.30
C GLN A 23 5.56 23.49 -34.87
N ALA A 24 6.74 23.80 -34.35
CA ALA A 24 6.89 24.52 -33.09
C ALA A 24 6.09 25.83 -33.15
N GLY A 25 5.24 26.10 -32.14
CA GLY A 25 4.53 27.36 -32.02
C GLY A 25 3.09 27.38 -32.54
N VAL A 26 2.39 26.25 -32.68
CA VAL A 26 0.97 26.26 -33.04
C VAL A 26 0.16 26.80 -31.83
N THR A 27 -0.43 27.98 -32.02
CA THR A 27 -1.39 28.57 -31.10
C THR A 27 -2.80 28.21 -31.58
N VAL A 28 -3.57 27.47 -30.72
CA VAL A 28 -4.96 27.21 -30.98
C VAL A 28 -5.78 28.12 -30.04
N VAL A 29 -6.62 28.95 -30.62
CA VAL A 29 -7.47 29.89 -29.88
C VAL A 29 -8.94 29.55 -30.13
N ALA A 30 -9.67 29.16 -29.10
CA ALA A 30 -11.14 29.12 -29.15
C ALA A 30 -11.69 30.48 -28.72
N MET A 31 -12.55 31.09 -29.54
CA MET A 31 -13.14 32.39 -29.25
C MET A 31 -14.29 32.27 -28.23
N SER A 32 -14.52 33.33 -27.50
CA SER A 32 -15.59 33.42 -26.50
C SER A 32 -16.96 33.03 -27.07
N GLY A 33 -17.66 32.12 -26.40
CA GLY A 33 -18.98 31.63 -26.80
C GLY A 33 -18.96 30.65 -27.96
N GLN A 34 -17.79 30.27 -28.51
CA GLN A 34 -17.68 29.26 -29.55
C GLN A 34 -17.29 27.90 -28.98
N ASN A 35 -17.84 26.84 -29.54
CA ASN A 35 -17.44 25.48 -29.22
C ASN A 35 -16.44 25.00 -30.28
N MET A 36 -15.36 24.39 -29.82
CA MET A 36 -14.38 23.75 -30.69
C MET A 36 -14.36 22.25 -30.38
N THR A 37 -14.34 21.42 -31.39
CA THR A 37 -14.27 19.97 -31.24
C THR A 37 -13.05 19.42 -31.93
N PHE A 38 -12.23 18.68 -31.20
CA PHE A 38 -11.14 17.88 -31.71
C PHE A 38 -11.54 16.41 -31.69
N ALA A 39 -11.46 15.77 -32.85
CA ALA A 39 -11.68 14.34 -32.98
C ALA A 39 -10.51 13.72 -33.73
N GLY A 40 -9.91 12.67 -33.16
CA GLY A 40 -8.77 12.03 -33.78
C GLY A 40 -8.07 11.04 -32.86
N SER A 41 -7.00 10.41 -33.35
CA SER A 41 -6.24 9.46 -32.55
C SER A 41 -5.41 10.14 -31.46
N THR A 42 -4.87 11.32 -31.73
CA THR A 42 -3.98 12.03 -30.80
C THR A 42 -4.14 13.55 -30.90
N LEU A 43 -4.42 14.20 -29.78
CA LEU A 43 -4.21 15.63 -29.61
C LEU A 43 -2.80 15.84 -29.06
N TYR A 44 -1.95 16.44 -29.86
CA TYR A 44 -0.56 16.68 -29.51
C TYR A 44 -0.24 18.17 -29.44
N MET A 45 0.39 18.59 -28.36
CA MET A 45 0.99 19.91 -28.22
C MET A 45 2.51 19.77 -28.13
N PRO A 46 3.29 20.36 -29.03
CA PRO A 46 4.75 20.33 -28.96
C PRO A 46 5.25 21.09 -27.72
N ALA A 47 6.52 20.86 -27.37
CA ALA A 47 7.16 21.62 -26.29
C ALA A 47 7.00 23.13 -26.47
N GLY A 48 6.59 23.85 -25.45
CA GLY A 48 6.25 25.26 -25.49
C GLY A 48 4.96 25.59 -26.26
N GLY A 49 4.15 24.58 -26.62
CA GLY A 49 2.85 24.78 -27.27
C GLY A 49 1.90 25.57 -26.39
N TYR A 50 0.98 26.29 -26.99
CA TYR A 50 0.02 27.14 -26.31
C TYR A 50 -1.40 26.87 -26.79
N LEU A 51 -2.29 26.51 -25.86
CA LEU A 51 -3.73 26.40 -26.10
C LEU A 51 -4.43 27.45 -25.22
N ASN A 52 -5.07 28.42 -25.86
CA ASN A 52 -5.89 29.40 -25.16
C ASN A 52 -7.37 29.20 -25.46
N ASN A 53 -8.15 29.04 -24.43
CA ASN A 53 -9.57 28.76 -24.55
C ASN A 53 -10.41 29.85 -23.90
N THR A 54 -11.31 30.48 -24.67
CA THR A 54 -12.30 31.41 -24.14
C THR A 54 -13.74 30.88 -24.23
N GLY A 55 -13.92 29.63 -24.67
CA GLY A 55 -15.20 28.92 -24.81
C GLY A 55 -15.12 27.47 -24.34
N ASN A 56 -15.83 26.56 -24.99
CA ASN A 56 -15.76 25.13 -24.70
C ASN A 56 -14.90 24.41 -25.76
N ILE A 57 -14.00 23.58 -25.30
CA ILE A 57 -13.23 22.66 -26.16
C ILE A 57 -13.65 21.23 -25.81
N TYR A 58 -14.10 20.51 -26.82
CA TYR A 58 -14.44 19.08 -26.72
C TYR A 58 -13.33 18.26 -27.37
N VAL A 59 -12.74 17.34 -26.62
CA VAL A 59 -11.64 16.50 -27.10
C VAL A 59 -12.09 15.04 -27.08
N ALA A 60 -12.20 14.46 -28.26
CA ALA A 60 -12.44 13.03 -28.46
C ALA A 60 -11.16 12.43 -29.09
N ALA A 61 -10.28 11.92 -28.26
CA ALA A 61 -8.98 11.39 -28.67
C ALA A 61 -8.57 10.18 -27.83
N ASN A 62 -7.80 9.25 -28.44
CA ASN A 62 -7.19 8.15 -27.72
C ASN A 62 -6.01 8.64 -26.86
N ASN A 63 -5.31 9.66 -27.34
CA ASN A 63 -4.16 10.22 -26.64
C ASN A 63 -4.25 11.73 -26.58
N ILE A 64 -3.92 12.30 -25.44
CA ILE A 64 -3.72 13.74 -25.25
C ILE A 64 -2.31 13.89 -24.67
N VAL A 65 -1.41 14.48 -25.46
CA VAL A 65 0.02 14.58 -25.11
C VAL A 65 0.45 16.03 -25.20
N ALA A 66 0.98 16.55 -24.09
CA ALA A 66 1.57 17.89 -24.02
C ALA A 66 3.09 17.81 -23.82
N GLY A 67 3.86 18.51 -24.61
CA GLY A 67 5.30 18.63 -24.44
C GLY A 67 5.68 19.56 -23.28
N THR A 68 6.90 19.44 -22.82
CA THR A 68 7.43 20.24 -21.69
C THR A 68 7.26 21.74 -21.95
N GLY A 69 6.76 22.46 -20.94
CA GLY A 69 6.52 23.90 -21.03
C GLY A 69 5.31 24.29 -21.87
N SER A 70 4.46 23.34 -22.26
CA SER A 70 3.18 23.65 -22.88
C SER A 70 2.24 24.30 -21.86
N THR A 71 1.36 25.17 -22.37
CA THR A 71 0.42 25.92 -21.53
C THR A 71 -1.00 25.77 -22.08
N LEU A 72 -1.91 25.30 -21.21
CA LEU A 72 -3.34 25.22 -21.49
C LEU A 72 -4.04 26.24 -20.59
N THR A 73 -4.45 27.37 -21.16
CA THR A 73 -5.11 28.45 -20.39
C THR A 73 -6.52 28.67 -20.87
N GLY A 74 -7.34 29.26 -20.01
CA GLY A 74 -8.71 29.61 -20.33
C GLY A 74 -9.19 30.87 -19.65
N ALA A 75 -10.13 31.56 -20.28
CA ALA A 75 -10.89 32.63 -19.61
C ALA A 75 -11.80 32.05 -18.52
N THR A 76 -12.23 32.89 -17.59
CA THR A 76 -13.20 32.52 -16.56
C THR A 76 -14.43 31.87 -17.21
N GLY A 77 -14.78 30.66 -16.79
CA GLY A 77 -15.91 29.90 -17.33
C GLY A 77 -15.59 29.04 -18.56
N SER A 78 -14.39 29.12 -19.14
CA SER A 78 -13.97 28.23 -20.21
C SER A 78 -13.81 26.79 -19.72
N ARG A 79 -14.02 25.82 -20.61
CA ARG A 79 -14.03 24.41 -20.21
C ARG A 79 -13.44 23.49 -21.27
N LEU A 80 -12.59 22.59 -20.81
CA LEU A 80 -12.07 21.46 -21.57
C LEU A 80 -12.91 20.21 -21.24
N HIS A 81 -13.59 19.66 -22.25
CA HIS A 81 -14.38 18.46 -22.14
C HIS A 81 -13.58 17.27 -22.68
N LEU A 82 -13.29 16.30 -21.83
CA LEU A 82 -12.58 15.07 -22.19
C LEU A 82 -13.61 13.99 -22.52
N LEU A 83 -13.67 13.57 -23.77
CA LEU A 83 -14.64 12.61 -24.31
C LEU A 83 -13.93 11.29 -24.63
N GLY A 84 -14.69 10.19 -24.69
CA GLY A 84 -14.21 8.93 -25.27
C GLY A 84 -14.04 9.01 -26.78
N THR A 85 -13.22 8.13 -27.35
CA THR A 85 -12.72 8.19 -28.72
C THR A 85 -13.74 8.12 -29.83
N ASN A 86 -14.94 7.62 -29.59
CA ASN A 86 -15.95 7.38 -30.65
C ASN A 86 -17.29 8.03 -30.46
N GLN A 87 -17.37 8.94 -29.54
CA GLN A 87 -18.63 9.61 -29.29
C GLN A 87 -19.03 10.60 -30.40
N ILE A 88 -18.16 10.79 -31.40
CA ILE A 88 -18.41 11.64 -32.58
C ILE A 88 -18.51 10.81 -33.86
N ASP A 89 -17.84 9.66 -33.94
CA ASP A 89 -17.88 8.74 -35.10
C ASP A 89 -18.48 7.39 -34.67
N ALA A 90 -19.75 7.15 -34.99
CA ALA A 90 -20.41 5.88 -34.72
C ALA A 90 -19.75 4.74 -35.51
N GLY A 91 -18.93 3.93 -34.90
CA GLY A 91 -18.40 2.71 -35.51
C GLY A 91 -17.04 2.19 -35.06
N ALA A 92 -16.26 2.94 -34.34
CA ALA A 92 -15.00 2.43 -33.77
C ALA A 92 -15.20 2.04 -32.28
N PRO A 93 -14.46 1.07 -31.70
CA PRO A 93 -14.59 0.69 -30.31
C PRO A 93 -14.22 1.85 -29.38
N GLU A 94 -15.05 2.07 -28.36
CA GLU A 94 -14.72 2.99 -27.28
C GLU A 94 -13.46 2.53 -26.56
N ALA A 95 -12.58 3.47 -26.21
CA ALA A 95 -11.35 3.20 -25.48
C ALA A 95 -11.08 4.29 -24.45
N ALA A 96 -10.26 3.96 -23.46
CA ALA A 96 -9.73 4.93 -22.53
C ALA A 96 -8.93 6.02 -23.28
N THR A 97 -8.97 7.25 -22.78
CA THR A 97 -8.10 8.31 -23.25
C THR A 97 -6.83 8.32 -22.41
N LEU A 98 -5.68 8.13 -23.03
CA LEU A 98 -4.38 8.24 -22.39
C LEU A 98 -3.99 9.73 -22.32
N LEU A 99 -3.75 10.21 -21.11
CA LEU A 99 -3.42 11.61 -20.83
C LEU A 99 -1.99 11.72 -20.31
N ASP A 100 -1.16 12.44 -21.04
CA ASP A 100 0.18 12.83 -20.65
C ASP A 100 0.34 14.35 -20.79
N LEU A 101 0.26 15.05 -19.69
CA LEU A 101 0.48 16.50 -19.67
C LEU A 101 1.94 16.90 -19.42
N ASN A 102 2.82 15.91 -19.14
CA ASN A 102 4.27 16.15 -18.98
C ASN A 102 4.56 17.34 -18.04
N GLU A 103 3.84 17.34 -16.89
CA GLU A 103 3.85 18.41 -15.88
C GLU A 103 3.26 19.77 -16.32
N ALA A 104 2.73 19.89 -17.54
CA ALA A 104 2.00 21.08 -17.93
C ALA A 104 0.75 21.28 -17.07
N SER A 105 0.43 22.52 -16.73
CA SER A 105 -0.80 22.86 -16.02
C SER A 105 -1.93 23.24 -16.96
N VAL A 106 -3.15 22.86 -16.55
CA VAL A 106 -4.40 23.23 -17.20
C VAL A 106 -5.05 24.33 -16.38
N ASP A 107 -4.94 25.58 -16.82
CA ASP A 107 -5.55 26.76 -16.18
C ASP A 107 -6.94 27.04 -16.78
N MET A 108 -7.84 26.06 -16.67
CA MET A 108 -9.23 26.15 -17.04
C MET A 108 -10.04 25.03 -16.35
N ASN A 109 -11.38 25.10 -16.45
CA ASN A 109 -12.22 24.01 -15.99
C ASN A 109 -12.09 22.78 -16.87
N VAL A 110 -12.15 21.59 -16.28
CA VAL A 110 -12.10 20.30 -16.96
C VAL A 110 -13.38 19.51 -16.65
N THR A 111 -14.00 18.93 -17.68
CA THR A 111 -15.12 17.99 -17.47
C THR A 111 -14.80 16.64 -18.12
N ILE A 112 -14.97 15.59 -17.34
CA ILE A 112 -14.71 14.21 -17.73
C ILE A 112 -16.01 13.56 -18.13
N HIS A 113 -16.08 13.12 -19.40
CA HIS A 113 -17.25 12.48 -20.00
C HIS A 113 -16.92 11.09 -20.58
N ASN A 114 -15.68 10.62 -20.45
CA ASN A 114 -15.26 9.37 -21.09
C ASN A 114 -15.75 8.15 -20.28
N PRO A 115 -16.72 7.35 -20.78
CA PRO A 115 -17.19 6.16 -20.09
C PRO A 115 -16.14 5.04 -20.00
N MET A 116 -15.09 5.13 -20.82
CA MET A 116 -13.96 4.18 -20.84
C MET A 116 -12.73 4.69 -20.09
N ASN A 117 -12.92 5.72 -19.25
CA ASN A 117 -11.93 6.34 -18.38
C ASN A 117 -10.91 7.28 -19.06
N ILE A 118 -10.27 8.09 -18.22
CA ILE A 118 -9.05 8.83 -18.54
C ILE A 118 -7.92 8.15 -17.77
N GLU A 119 -6.83 7.79 -18.44
CA GLU A 119 -5.68 7.15 -17.82
C GLU A 119 -4.44 8.06 -17.92
N LEU A 120 -3.81 8.37 -16.79
CA LEU A 120 -2.51 9.02 -16.78
C LEU A 120 -1.45 8.00 -17.22
N SER A 121 -0.80 8.26 -18.34
CA SER A 121 0.15 7.33 -18.94
C SER A 121 1.24 8.09 -19.69
N ASP A 122 2.49 7.88 -19.30
CA ASP A 122 3.66 8.48 -19.95
C ASP A 122 3.77 8.00 -21.41
N GLN A 123 3.69 8.95 -22.38
CA GLN A 123 3.56 8.70 -23.80
C GLN A 123 4.72 9.32 -24.59
N ALA A 124 5.31 8.54 -25.47
CA ALA A 124 6.22 9.06 -26.48
C ALA A 124 5.44 9.44 -27.76
N PHE A 125 5.37 10.71 -28.10
CA PHE A 125 4.73 11.18 -29.32
C PHE A 125 5.38 12.46 -29.86
N GLY A 126 5.67 12.48 -31.15
CA GLY A 126 6.34 13.63 -31.78
C GLY A 126 7.73 13.87 -31.18
N THR A 127 7.93 15.02 -30.55
CA THR A 127 9.16 15.38 -29.82
C THR A 127 9.10 15.08 -28.34
N VAL A 128 7.95 14.59 -27.82
CA VAL A 128 7.79 14.13 -26.43
C VAL A 128 8.33 12.72 -26.30
N THR A 129 9.21 12.53 -25.35
CA THR A 129 9.76 11.21 -24.99
C THR A 129 9.26 10.81 -23.61
N ASN A 130 9.17 9.51 -23.36
CA ASN A 130 8.82 9.01 -22.02
C ASN A 130 9.83 9.55 -21.00
N ASN A 131 9.34 10.27 -20.01
CA ASN A 131 10.14 10.84 -18.92
C ASN A 131 9.91 10.14 -17.58
N GLY A 132 9.08 9.08 -17.56
CA GLY A 132 8.74 8.30 -16.39
C GLY A 132 7.59 8.87 -15.55
N ALA A 133 6.91 9.92 -16.01
CA ALA A 133 5.80 10.53 -15.29
C ALA A 133 4.80 11.23 -16.24
N ALA A 134 3.51 10.95 -16.06
CA ALA A 134 2.40 11.60 -16.73
C ALA A 134 1.55 12.40 -15.73
N ASN A 135 2.19 13.24 -14.93
CA ASN A 135 1.48 14.04 -13.93
C ASN A 135 0.59 15.10 -14.59
N ALA A 136 -0.62 15.28 -14.05
CA ALA A 136 -1.57 16.27 -14.52
C ALA A 136 -1.89 17.29 -13.41
N THR A 137 -1.77 18.59 -13.71
CA THR A 137 -2.14 19.69 -12.81
C THR A 137 -3.31 20.47 -13.40
N VAL A 138 -4.41 20.61 -12.64
CA VAL A 138 -5.60 21.40 -13.02
C VAL A 138 -5.81 22.52 -12.00
N LEU A 139 -5.89 23.75 -12.48
CA LEU A 139 -6.07 24.93 -11.64
C LEU A 139 -7.55 25.36 -11.50
N GLY A 140 -8.39 24.99 -12.48
CA GLY A 140 -9.82 25.22 -12.46
C GLY A 140 -10.64 24.09 -11.82
N GLU A 141 -11.96 24.11 -12.05
CA GLU A 141 -12.84 23.02 -11.61
C GLU A 141 -12.57 21.73 -12.37
N VAL A 142 -12.59 20.59 -11.69
CA VAL A 142 -12.68 19.26 -12.29
C VAL A 142 -14.08 18.69 -12.01
N ALA A 143 -14.86 18.44 -13.06
CA ALA A 143 -16.21 17.91 -12.96
C ALA A 143 -16.31 16.53 -13.62
N PHE A 144 -16.83 15.54 -12.89
CA PHE A 144 -17.26 14.28 -13.47
C PHE A 144 -18.69 14.43 -13.97
N SER A 145 -18.96 14.11 -15.24
CA SER A 145 -20.29 14.22 -15.81
C SER A 145 -21.07 12.92 -15.70
N ALA A 146 -22.33 13.04 -15.35
CA ALA A 146 -23.28 11.92 -15.39
C ALA A 146 -23.94 11.74 -16.77
N GLN A 147 -23.62 12.59 -17.75
CA GLN A 147 -24.22 12.56 -19.07
C GLN A 147 -23.21 12.88 -20.16
N HIS A 148 -23.40 12.27 -21.30
CA HIS A 148 -22.65 12.62 -22.49
C HIS A 148 -23.11 13.98 -23.06
N PRO A 149 -22.19 14.91 -23.43
CA PRO A 149 -22.56 16.28 -23.77
C PRO A 149 -23.38 16.43 -25.09
N PHE A 150 -23.24 15.49 -26.02
CA PHE A 150 -23.92 15.56 -27.32
C PHE A 150 -25.16 14.64 -27.42
N THR A 151 -25.06 13.43 -26.86
CA THR A 151 -26.16 12.44 -26.94
C THR A 151 -27.09 12.49 -25.75
N LEU A 152 -26.69 13.17 -24.67
CA LEU A 152 -27.36 13.20 -23.37
C LEU A 152 -27.57 11.81 -22.77
N ALA A 153 -26.86 10.80 -23.27
CA ALA A 153 -26.88 9.46 -22.71
C ALA A 153 -26.33 9.48 -21.29
N PRO A 154 -26.93 8.75 -20.35
CA PRO A 154 -26.41 8.65 -19.00
C PRO A 154 -25.07 7.90 -19.00
N LEU A 155 -24.10 8.43 -18.26
CA LEU A 155 -22.81 7.79 -18.01
C LEU A 155 -22.88 7.12 -16.63
N THR A 156 -22.84 5.80 -16.62
CA THR A 156 -22.92 5.01 -15.39
C THR A 156 -21.61 5.01 -14.62
N SER A 157 -20.49 5.12 -15.34
CA SER A 157 -19.16 5.22 -14.76
C SER A 157 -18.23 6.04 -15.66
N ASN A 158 -17.34 6.79 -15.04
CA ASN A 158 -16.14 7.34 -15.65
C ASN A 158 -15.10 7.60 -14.56
N HIS A 159 -13.89 7.17 -14.79
CA HIS A 159 -12.82 7.26 -13.79
C HIS A 159 -11.61 8.00 -14.37
N VAL A 160 -10.82 8.56 -13.47
CA VAL A 160 -9.45 8.99 -13.77
C VAL A 160 -8.49 8.00 -13.12
N ILE A 161 -7.85 7.17 -13.94
CA ILE A 161 -6.91 6.14 -13.49
C ILE A 161 -5.53 6.76 -13.42
N LEU A 162 -4.99 6.84 -12.21
CA LEU A 162 -3.73 7.55 -11.96
C LEU A 162 -2.48 6.73 -12.29
N ASN A 163 -2.60 5.40 -12.33
CA ASN A 163 -1.47 4.49 -12.45
C ASN A 163 -0.39 4.84 -11.39
N SER A 164 0.82 5.19 -11.81
CA SER A 164 1.89 5.65 -10.90
C SER A 164 2.07 7.17 -10.90
N ASN A 165 1.08 7.93 -11.38
CA ASN A 165 1.17 9.35 -11.59
C ASN A 165 0.36 10.16 -10.58
N ARG A 166 0.52 11.47 -10.60
CA ARG A 166 -0.17 12.41 -9.73
C ARG A 166 -1.20 13.21 -10.50
N PHE A 167 -2.41 13.29 -9.95
CA PHE A 167 -3.38 14.28 -10.38
C PHE A 167 -3.44 15.40 -9.34
N ILE A 168 -3.07 16.60 -9.76
CA ILE A 168 -2.84 17.73 -8.88
C ILE A 168 -3.93 18.79 -9.10
N LEU A 169 -4.63 19.12 -8.04
CA LEU A 169 -5.63 20.18 -8.00
C LEU A 169 -5.01 21.44 -7.41
N GLY A 170 -5.02 22.52 -8.16
CA GLY A 170 -4.52 23.82 -7.72
C GLY A 170 -5.24 24.36 -6.48
N THR A 171 -4.72 25.42 -5.90
CA THR A 171 -5.25 26.03 -4.66
C THR A 171 -6.73 26.41 -4.79
N ALA A 172 -7.13 27.00 -5.89
CA ALA A 172 -8.52 27.39 -6.18
C ALA A 172 -9.36 26.27 -6.82
N ALA A 173 -8.75 25.15 -7.22
CA ALA A 173 -9.44 24.08 -7.92
C ALA A 173 -10.47 23.37 -7.03
N THR A 174 -11.62 23.04 -7.62
CA THR A 174 -12.73 22.33 -6.98
C THR A 174 -13.02 21.01 -7.69
N LEU A 175 -13.67 20.07 -7.00
CA LEU A 175 -14.16 18.81 -7.55
C LEU A 175 -15.67 18.75 -7.46
N THR A 176 -16.32 18.29 -8.53
CA THR A 176 -17.79 18.13 -8.57
C THR A 176 -18.18 16.87 -9.36
N GLY A 177 -19.41 16.40 -9.17
CA GLY A 177 -20.01 15.31 -9.96
C GLY A 177 -19.45 13.91 -9.69
N PHE A 178 -18.62 13.75 -8.69
CA PHE A 178 -18.08 12.46 -8.27
C PHE A 178 -19.09 11.66 -7.44
N ASP A 179 -19.01 10.34 -7.54
CA ASP A 179 -19.76 9.36 -6.74
C ASP A 179 -19.09 7.98 -6.83
N SER A 180 -19.79 6.90 -6.45
CA SER A 180 -19.26 5.53 -6.50
C SER A 180 -18.98 4.98 -7.91
N GLY A 181 -19.44 5.63 -8.95
CA GLY A 181 -19.14 5.29 -10.35
C GLY A 181 -18.17 6.28 -11.02
N ARG A 182 -17.82 7.39 -10.35
CA ARG A 182 -17.07 8.52 -10.94
C ARG A 182 -16.06 9.07 -9.94
N TYR A 183 -14.83 8.63 -10.02
CA TYR A 183 -13.76 8.98 -9.06
C TYR A 183 -12.35 8.75 -9.61
N PHE A 184 -11.35 9.05 -8.81
CA PHE A 184 -9.95 8.81 -9.11
C PHE A 184 -9.53 7.41 -8.64
N VAL A 185 -8.97 6.61 -9.55
CA VAL A 185 -8.42 5.29 -9.25
C VAL A 185 -6.93 5.41 -8.99
N THR A 186 -6.50 5.11 -7.76
CA THR A 186 -5.11 5.25 -7.33
C THR A 186 -4.22 4.06 -7.71
N ASN A 187 -4.82 2.98 -8.19
CA ASN A 187 -4.21 1.81 -8.81
C ASN A 187 -2.87 1.37 -8.19
N ASN A 188 -2.93 0.54 -7.19
CA ASN A 188 -1.78 -0.19 -6.61
C ASN A 188 -0.56 0.63 -6.18
N ASN A 189 -0.72 1.60 -5.30
CA ASN A 189 0.34 2.17 -4.46
C ASN A 189 1.07 3.44 -4.93
N ALA A 190 1.03 3.82 -6.20
CA ALA A 190 1.84 4.93 -6.67
C ALA A 190 1.04 6.12 -7.21
N GLY A 191 -0.23 5.93 -7.56
CA GLY A 191 -1.11 7.02 -8.01
C GLY A 191 -1.61 7.86 -6.84
N GLU A 192 -1.55 9.18 -6.95
CA GLU A 192 -1.91 10.11 -5.88
C GLU A 192 -2.84 11.21 -6.37
N LEU A 193 -3.91 11.46 -5.63
CA LEU A 193 -4.69 12.69 -5.76
C LEU A 193 -4.14 13.74 -4.79
N ARG A 194 -3.72 14.87 -5.33
CA ARG A 194 -3.13 15.97 -4.57
C ARG A 194 -4.00 17.21 -4.60
N LYS A 195 -4.21 17.85 -3.45
CA LYS A 195 -4.84 19.18 -3.34
C LYS A 195 -3.86 20.16 -2.76
N LEU A 196 -3.62 21.27 -3.48
CA LEU A 196 -2.71 22.32 -3.05
C LEU A 196 -3.38 23.32 -2.14
N GLY A 197 -2.59 23.86 -1.21
CA GLY A 197 -2.86 25.10 -0.49
C GLY A 197 -4.07 25.05 0.45
N LEU A 198 -4.38 23.94 1.07
CA LEU A 198 -5.44 23.86 2.09
C LEU A 198 -5.01 24.60 3.36
N THR A 199 -5.86 25.48 3.86
CA THR A 199 -5.64 26.27 5.06
C THR A 199 -6.60 25.88 6.19
N ASN A 200 -6.34 26.40 7.38
CA ASN A 200 -7.15 26.15 8.57
C ASN A 200 -8.66 26.33 8.30
N GLY A 201 -9.43 25.35 8.73
CA GLY A 201 -10.89 25.28 8.54
C GLY A 201 -11.34 24.76 7.16
N MET A 202 -10.43 24.71 6.17
CA MET A 202 -10.78 24.18 4.86
C MET A 202 -11.01 22.66 4.89
N ASN A 203 -12.01 22.25 4.14
CA ASN A 203 -12.43 20.86 3.99
C ASN A 203 -12.27 20.44 2.53
N PHE A 204 -11.69 19.26 2.30
CA PHE A 204 -11.56 18.71 0.96
C PHE A 204 -11.88 17.22 0.95
N PHE A 205 -12.81 16.84 0.08
CA PHE A 205 -13.19 15.45 -0.14
C PHE A 205 -12.34 14.85 -1.26
N TYR A 206 -11.70 13.71 -0.96
CA TYR A 206 -10.91 12.92 -1.90
C TYR A 206 -11.75 11.76 -2.43
N PRO A 207 -12.37 11.89 -3.62
CA PRO A 207 -13.14 10.81 -4.23
C PRO A 207 -12.17 9.82 -4.88
N ILE A 208 -11.64 8.92 -4.10
CA ILE A 208 -10.63 7.94 -4.52
C ILE A 208 -11.12 6.51 -4.32
N GLY A 209 -10.46 5.61 -5.03
CA GLY A 209 -10.60 4.18 -4.88
C GLY A 209 -9.39 3.47 -5.43
N ARG A 210 -9.20 2.19 -5.07
CA ARG A 210 -8.07 1.40 -5.55
C ARG A 210 -8.25 0.91 -6.99
N ALA A 211 -9.49 0.62 -7.38
CA ALA A 211 -9.88 0.10 -8.68
C ALA A 211 -11.24 0.69 -9.08
N GLU A 212 -11.68 0.51 -10.31
CA GLU A 212 -12.94 1.04 -10.84
C GLU A 212 -14.22 0.54 -10.15
N THR A 213 -14.11 -0.52 -9.37
CA THR A 213 -15.23 -1.09 -8.57
C THR A 213 -14.99 -0.94 -7.06
N ASP A 214 -14.07 -0.07 -6.68
CA ASP A 214 -13.54 0.01 -5.31
C ASP A 214 -13.51 1.46 -4.83
N TYR A 215 -14.70 2.04 -4.60
CA TYR A 215 -14.83 3.41 -4.11
C TYR A 215 -14.62 3.46 -2.59
N THR A 216 -13.49 3.97 -2.17
CA THR A 216 -13.07 4.09 -0.76
C THR A 216 -12.53 5.48 -0.48
N PRO A 217 -13.38 6.51 -0.55
CA PRO A 217 -12.96 7.89 -0.46
C PRO A 217 -12.54 8.28 0.97
N ALA A 218 -12.02 9.49 1.08
CA ALA A 218 -11.74 10.09 2.37
C ALA A 218 -12.05 11.59 2.35
N ASN A 219 -12.37 12.14 3.51
CA ASN A 219 -12.50 13.57 3.70
C ASN A 219 -11.40 14.08 4.63
N LEU A 220 -10.81 15.21 4.29
CA LEU A 220 -9.76 15.87 5.09
C LEU A 220 -10.16 17.29 5.39
N GLN A 221 -10.11 17.67 6.68
CA GLN A 221 -10.30 19.03 7.15
C GLN A 221 -9.04 19.49 7.90
N VAL A 222 -8.48 20.60 7.49
CA VAL A 222 -7.35 21.20 8.19
C VAL A 222 -7.84 21.79 9.51
N ALA A 223 -7.34 21.26 10.63
CA ALA A 223 -7.73 21.70 11.96
C ALA A 223 -6.88 22.87 12.45
N THR A 224 -5.57 22.86 12.16
CA THR A 224 -4.66 23.97 12.50
C THR A 224 -3.53 24.07 11.50
N GLY A 225 -3.04 25.28 11.25
CA GLY A 225 -1.89 25.51 10.36
C GLY A 225 -2.28 25.74 8.90
N GLY A 226 -1.34 25.66 8.01
CA GLY A 226 -1.48 25.87 6.56
C GLY A 226 -0.89 27.19 6.07
N PRO A 227 -0.80 27.41 4.74
CA PRO A 227 -1.30 26.48 3.69
C PRO A 227 -0.45 25.19 3.58
N VAL A 228 -1.11 24.10 3.33
CA VAL A 228 -0.49 22.77 3.17
C VAL A 228 -1.06 22.07 1.94
N ASP A 229 -0.19 21.44 1.19
CA ASP A 229 -0.58 20.54 0.13
C ASP A 229 -0.78 19.14 0.71
N TYR A 230 -1.92 18.53 0.47
CA TYR A 230 -2.21 17.18 0.95
C TYR A 230 -2.30 16.20 -0.20
N TYR A 231 -1.72 15.02 0.04
CA TYR A 231 -1.68 13.89 -0.87
C TYR A 231 -2.45 12.73 -0.29
N MET A 232 -3.17 12.04 -1.14
CA MET A 232 -3.91 10.87 -0.72
C MET A 232 -3.96 9.79 -1.78
N ASN A 233 -3.80 8.54 -1.34
CA ASN A 233 -4.12 7.36 -2.10
C ASN A 233 -4.74 6.28 -1.22
N VAL A 234 -5.29 5.23 -1.84
CA VAL A 234 -5.82 4.06 -1.16
C VAL A 234 -5.31 2.79 -1.82
N ARG A 235 -5.05 1.76 -1.03
CA ARG A 235 -4.50 0.47 -1.45
C ARG A 235 -5.02 -0.67 -0.57
N ASN A 236 -4.67 -1.91 -0.91
CA ASN A 236 -5.00 -3.05 -0.06
C ASN A 236 -4.27 -2.99 1.27
N PHE A 237 -4.92 -3.47 2.33
CA PHE A 237 -4.34 -3.45 3.67
C PHE A 237 -3.04 -4.25 3.77
N ALA A 238 -2.99 -5.45 3.15
CA ALA A 238 -1.80 -6.31 3.17
C ALA A 238 -0.62 -5.79 2.35
N GLU A 239 -0.87 -4.98 1.32
CA GLU A 239 0.17 -4.44 0.42
C GLU A 239 0.81 -3.17 0.96
N SER A 240 0.33 -2.67 2.10
CA SER A 240 0.60 -1.31 2.56
C SER A 240 1.83 -1.16 3.42
N VAL A 241 2.40 -2.24 3.90
CA VAL A 241 3.52 -2.19 4.84
C VAL A 241 4.70 -2.95 4.25
N PRO A 242 5.88 -2.32 4.07
CA PRO A 242 7.07 -2.98 3.51
C PRO A 242 7.56 -4.16 4.33
N ASP A 243 7.07 -4.33 5.54
CA ASP A 243 7.51 -5.36 6.48
C ASP A 243 6.35 -6.34 6.78
N GLU A 244 6.15 -7.30 5.86
CA GLU A 244 5.22 -8.43 6.04
C GLU A 244 5.52 -9.29 7.29
N ASN A 245 6.59 -8.98 8.01
CA ASN A 245 7.01 -9.68 9.22
C ASN A 245 6.37 -9.17 10.51
N ILE A 246 5.52 -8.15 10.46
CA ILE A 246 4.69 -7.79 11.60
C ILE A 246 3.48 -8.74 11.60
N GLY A 247 3.74 -9.99 11.99
CA GLY A 247 2.75 -11.04 12.04
C GLY A 247 1.57 -10.67 12.93
N GLY A 248 0.36 -10.89 12.43
CA GLY A 248 -0.86 -10.83 13.22
C GLY A 248 -1.94 -9.89 12.71
N TYR A 249 -1.61 -8.82 11.99
CA TYR A 249 -2.61 -7.82 11.60
C TYR A 249 -3.49 -8.21 10.41
N ALA A 250 -3.01 -9.03 9.49
CA ALA A 250 -3.82 -9.55 8.39
C ALA A 250 -5.00 -10.42 8.85
N ASN A 251 -4.92 -10.99 10.04
CA ASN A 251 -5.95 -11.84 10.65
C ASN A 251 -6.87 -11.08 11.62
N LEU A 252 -6.61 -9.79 11.88
CA LEU A 252 -7.48 -9.00 12.75
C LEU A 252 -8.75 -8.58 12.00
N PRO A 253 -9.86 -8.37 12.72
CA PRO A 253 -11.04 -7.73 12.16
C PRO A 253 -10.69 -6.33 11.65
N ASN A 254 -10.72 -6.11 10.35
CA ASN A 254 -10.34 -4.83 9.76
C ASN A 254 -11.12 -4.52 8.48
N VAL A 255 -11.01 -3.28 8.04
CA VAL A 255 -11.34 -2.88 6.67
C VAL A 255 -10.12 -3.18 5.81
N SER A 256 -10.30 -3.97 4.76
CA SER A 256 -9.23 -4.45 3.86
C SER A 256 -8.59 -3.34 3.01
N ARG A 257 -8.52 -2.11 3.52
CA ARG A 257 -7.96 -0.92 2.85
C ARG A 257 -7.05 -0.14 3.78
N THR A 258 -6.04 0.45 3.16
CA THR A 258 -5.14 1.42 3.79
C THR A 258 -5.17 2.70 3.01
N TRP A 259 -5.38 3.80 3.70
CA TRP A 259 -5.26 5.16 3.16
C TRP A 259 -3.90 5.72 3.52
N THR A 260 -3.19 6.22 2.52
CA THR A 260 -1.95 6.98 2.73
C THR A 260 -2.28 8.45 2.69
N VAL A 261 -1.88 9.18 3.72
CA VAL A 261 -2.12 10.64 3.83
C VAL A 261 -0.84 11.30 4.29
N TYR A 262 -0.38 12.30 3.56
CA TYR A 262 0.74 13.14 3.99
C TYR A 262 0.60 14.56 3.47
N GLY A 263 1.29 15.48 4.13
CA GLY A 263 1.28 16.92 3.80
C GLY A 263 2.65 17.45 3.43
N SER A 264 2.69 18.61 2.81
CA SER A 264 3.95 19.28 2.46
C SER A 264 4.69 19.87 3.67
N ASN A 265 4.02 20.07 4.81
CA ASN A 265 4.58 20.65 6.03
C ASN A 265 4.31 19.75 7.25
N SER A 266 5.30 19.64 8.14
CA SER A 266 5.14 18.98 9.44
C SER A 266 4.44 19.88 10.46
N GLY A 267 3.72 19.24 11.38
CA GLY A 267 3.14 19.93 12.55
C GLY A 267 1.78 20.58 12.32
N THR A 268 1.16 20.38 11.15
CA THR A 268 -0.25 20.73 10.95
C THR A 268 -1.13 19.63 11.50
N MET A 269 -2.29 20.01 12.07
CA MET A 269 -3.30 19.06 12.51
C MET A 269 -4.41 18.96 11.45
N ALA A 270 -4.87 17.76 11.19
CA ALA A 270 -5.99 17.53 10.30
C ALA A 270 -6.97 16.51 10.90
N ASN A 271 -8.26 16.72 10.61
CA ASN A 271 -9.29 15.71 10.79
C ASN A 271 -9.40 14.92 9.50
N ILE A 272 -9.27 13.61 9.57
CA ILE A 272 -9.49 12.73 8.42
C ILE A 272 -10.67 11.81 8.71
N SER A 273 -11.56 11.67 7.73
CA SER A 273 -12.62 10.68 7.76
C SER A 273 -12.37 9.66 6.67
N LEU A 274 -12.18 8.41 7.06
CA LEU A 274 -11.97 7.28 6.15
C LEU A 274 -13.30 6.61 5.85
N VAL A 275 -13.63 6.43 4.57
CA VAL A 275 -14.92 5.91 4.13
C VAL A 275 -14.75 4.58 3.40
N HIS A 276 -15.60 3.60 3.69
CA HIS A 276 -15.60 2.30 3.01
C HIS A 276 -17.04 1.77 2.82
N PRO A 277 -17.26 0.93 1.81
CA PRO A 277 -18.53 0.21 1.66
C PRO A 277 -18.70 -0.87 2.74
N GLY A 278 -19.91 -0.97 3.29
CA GLY A 278 -20.24 -1.95 4.34
C GLY A 278 -20.52 -3.34 3.77
N THR A 279 -19.57 -3.96 3.11
CA THR A 279 -19.70 -5.30 2.53
C THR A 279 -18.57 -6.23 2.97
N ALA A 280 -18.82 -7.53 2.92
CA ALA A 280 -17.84 -8.55 3.30
C ALA A 280 -16.53 -8.52 2.48
N MET A 281 -16.50 -7.83 1.36
CA MET A 281 -15.30 -7.61 0.57
C MET A 281 -14.33 -6.63 1.25
N TYR A 282 -14.88 -5.68 2.01
CA TYR A 282 -14.11 -4.66 2.73
C TYR A 282 -13.97 -4.97 4.20
N GLU A 283 -15.04 -5.46 4.82
CA GLU A 283 -15.11 -5.78 6.25
C GLU A 283 -14.74 -7.25 6.46
N VAL A 284 -13.49 -7.49 6.81
CA VAL A 284 -12.94 -8.86 6.88
C VAL A 284 -12.73 -9.30 8.33
N ASN A 285 -12.58 -10.60 8.53
CA ASN A 285 -12.24 -11.24 9.81
C ASN A 285 -13.21 -10.91 10.96
N GLY A 286 -14.49 -10.67 10.64
CA GLY A 286 -15.50 -10.34 11.66
C GLY A 286 -15.47 -8.87 12.11
N TYR A 287 -15.07 -7.96 11.23
CA TYR A 287 -15.12 -6.52 11.51
C TYR A 287 -16.48 -6.07 12.03
N ASN A 288 -16.47 -5.30 13.10
CA ASN A 288 -17.66 -4.78 13.76
C ASN A 288 -17.57 -3.26 13.93
N ARG A 289 -18.41 -2.53 13.21
CA ARG A 289 -18.44 -1.07 13.16
C ARG A 289 -18.66 -0.40 14.53
N SER A 290 -19.46 -1.03 15.41
CA SER A 290 -19.75 -0.47 16.74
C SER A 290 -18.54 -0.50 17.68
N ASN A 291 -17.50 -1.23 17.33
CA ASN A 291 -16.27 -1.38 18.11
C ASN A 291 -15.02 -1.13 17.25
N SER A 292 -15.15 -0.29 16.24
CA SER A 292 -14.07 0.04 15.33
C SER A 292 -13.29 1.27 15.77
N ASN A 293 -12.03 1.32 15.36
CA ASN A 293 -11.16 2.48 15.51
C ASN A 293 -10.37 2.71 14.23
N VAL A 294 -10.04 3.96 13.96
CA VAL A 294 -8.98 4.26 13.01
C VAL A 294 -7.65 3.86 13.62
N ILE A 295 -6.88 3.12 12.87
CA ILE A 295 -5.53 2.70 13.21
C ILE A 295 -4.52 3.42 12.34
N ARG A 296 -3.35 3.69 12.89
CA ARG A 296 -2.23 4.30 12.17
C ARG A 296 -1.00 3.41 12.26
N PHE A 297 -0.25 3.32 11.18
CA PHE A 297 1.05 2.66 11.19
C PHE A 297 2.14 3.66 11.63
N ASP A 298 2.95 3.30 12.63
CA ASP A 298 3.99 4.17 13.22
C ASP A 298 5.41 3.84 12.75
N GLY A 299 5.54 2.88 11.82
CA GLY A 299 6.82 2.37 11.34
C GLY A 299 7.25 1.06 11.99
N ALA A 300 6.66 0.69 13.11
CA ALA A 300 6.89 -0.57 13.81
C ALA A 300 5.64 -1.47 13.84
N GLY A 301 4.45 -0.85 13.81
CA GLY A 301 3.19 -1.58 13.83
C GLY A 301 1.98 -0.67 13.69
N TRP A 302 0.81 -1.30 13.63
CA TRP A 302 -0.46 -0.60 13.64
C TRP A 302 -0.85 -0.27 15.08
N ILE A 303 -1.10 0.99 15.36
CA ILE A 303 -1.55 1.47 16.67
C ILE A 303 -2.94 2.08 16.56
N PRO A 304 -3.82 1.89 17.56
CA PRO A 304 -5.08 2.62 17.60
C PRO A 304 -4.80 4.10 17.77
N ASN A 305 -5.45 4.90 16.95
CA ASN A 305 -5.36 6.36 17.05
C ASN A 305 -6.61 6.85 17.80
N LEU A 306 -6.48 7.07 19.08
CA LEU A 306 -7.57 7.46 19.97
C LEU A 306 -7.49 8.97 20.31
N PRO A 307 -8.65 9.63 20.51
CA PRO A 307 -10.02 9.12 20.36
C PRO A 307 -10.46 9.07 18.89
N THR A 308 -11.26 8.07 18.54
CA THR A 308 -11.96 7.99 17.26
C THR A 308 -13.46 8.16 17.47
N ASP A 309 -14.12 8.83 16.53
CA ASP A 309 -15.57 8.90 16.53
C ASP A 309 -16.18 7.55 16.15
N ALA A 310 -17.45 7.33 16.51
CA ALA A 310 -18.20 6.18 16.03
C ALA A 310 -18.33 6.22 14.50
N GLU A 311 -18.48 5.05 13.86
CA GLU A 311 -18.78 5.00 12.45
C GLU A 311 -20.18 5.53 12.15
N ASN A 312 -20.28 6.36 11.11
CA ASN A 312 -21.53 6.97 10.67
C ASN A 312 -21.79 6.63 9.19
N GLU A 313 -23.01 6.22 8.89
CA GLU A 313 -23.44 5.88 7.54
C GLU A 313 -23.80 7.15 6.74
N GLY A 314 -23.51 7.13 5.44
CA GLY A 314 -23.99 8.13 4.47
C GLY A 314 -23.38 9.53 4.62
N LEU A 315 -22.30 9.70 5.38
CA LEU A 315 -21.61 10.98 5.48
C LEU A 315 -21.00 11.40 4.13
N PHE A 316 -20.82 12.69 3.96
CA PHE A 316 -20.19 13.30 2.77
C PHE A 316 -20.89 12.99 1.44
N GLY A 317 -22.20 12.65 1.46
CA GLY A 317 -22.97 12.36 0.24
C GLY A 317 -22.61 11.02 -0.43
N THR A 318 -21.94 10.12 0.28
CA THR A 318 -21.52 8.82 -0.28
C THR A 318 -22.66 7.81 -0.47
N GLY A 319 -23.86 8.11 0.05
CA GLY A 319 -25.04 7.24 -0.03
C GLY A 319 -25.13 6.24 1.12
N SER A 320 -26.22 5.47 1.12
CA SER A 320 -26.41 4.38 2.09
C SER A 320 -25.36 3.27 1.86
N ASN A 321 -25.05 2.55 2.92
CA ASN A 321 -24.05 1.48 2.94
C ASN A 321 -22.58 1.93 2.78
N TYR A 322 -22.29 3.22 2.94
CA TYR A 322 -20.93 3.74 3.08
C TYR A 322 -20.72 4.26 4.51
N TRP A 323 -19.66 3.80 5.15
CA TRP A 323 -19.39 4.04 6.57
C TRP A 323 -18.12 4.85 6.76
N ALA A 324 -18.28 6.01 7.38
CA ALA A 324 -17.19 6.96 7.65
C ALA A 324 -16.81 6.95 9.12
N GLN A 325 -15.51 6.99 9.40
CA GLN A 325 -14.98 7.15 10.75
C GLN A 325 -13.92 8.25 10.76
N GLN A 326 -14.06 9.20 11.69
CA GLN A 326 -13.22 10.38 11.78
C GLN A 326 -12.19 10.29 12.89
N ILE A 327 -11.06 10.93 12.66
CA ILE A 327 -9.98 11.07 13.62
C ILE A 327 -9.25 12.40 13.41
N THR A 328 -8.71 12.97 14.48
CA THR A 328 -7.80 14.11 14.44
C THR A 328 -6.36 13.64 14.64
N PHE A 329 -5.44 14.07 13.78
CA PHE A 329 -4.05 13.67 13.86
C PHE A 329 -3.10 14.80 13.44
N ALA A 330 -1.85 14.71 13.93
CA ALA A 330 -0.75 15.54 13.43
C ALA A 330 -0.24 14.96 12.12
N VAL A 331 -0.29 15.74 11.05
CA VAL A 331 0.16 15.31 9.72
C VAL A 331 1.69 15.24 9.70
N PRO A 332 2.28 14.10 9.32
CA PRO A 332 3.71 14.02 9.09
C PRO A 332 4.12 14.89 7.91
N GLY A 333 5.17 15.68 8.08
CA GLY A 333 5.64 16.63 7.07
C GLY A 333 6.66 16.08 6.08
N ASN A 334 6.76 14.77 5.89
CA ASN A 334 7.68 14.19 4.93
C ASN A 334 7.02 13.05 4.16
N ILE A 335 7.17 13.10 2.83
CA ILE A 335 6.98 11.97 1.92
C ILE A 335 7.93 10.85 2.37
N GLY A 336 7.43 9.85 3.06
CA GLY A 336 8.22 8.73 3.57
C GLY A 336 8.16 8.51 5.08
N ALA A 337 7.64 9.44 5.87
CA ALA A 337 7.25 9.15 7.23
C ALA A 337 5.86 8.50 7.20
N ASN A 338 5.77 7.29 7.65
CA ASN A 338 4.64 6.38 7.75
C ASN A 338 3.30 7.05 8.06
N SER A 339 2.59 7.44 7.02
CA SER A 339 1.30 8.13 7.06
C SER A 339 0.18 7.19 6.62
N PHE A 340 0.24 5.95 7.07
CA PHE A 340 -0.71 4.92 6.72
C PHE A 340 -1.81 4.84 7.77
N TYR A 341 -3.05 4.84 7.31
CA TYR A 341 -4.24 4.74 8.15
C TYR A 341 -5.12 3.60 7.66
N GLY A 342 -5.71 2.89 8.59
CA GLY A 342 -6.67 1.82 8.35
C GLY A 342 -7.82 1.90 9.34
N LYS A 343 -8.75 0.95 9.25
CA LYS A 343 -9.79 0.75 10.25
C LYS A 343 -9.70 -0.68 10.76
N SER A 344 -9.77 -0.84 12.06
CA SER A 344 -9.85 -2.15 12.71
C SER A 344 -10.86 -2.09 13.84
N ASN A 345 -11.41 -3.22 14.21
CA ASN A 345 -12.13 -3.27 15.47
C ASN A 345 -11.20 -2.73 16.55
N SER A 346 -11.81 -2.18 17.60
CA SER A 346 -11.05 -1.90 18.79
C SER A 346 -10.12 -3.08 18.96
N LEU A 347 -8.86 -2.87 18.62
CA LEU A 347 -7.85 -3.77 19.08
C LEU A 347 -8.17 -3.85 20.57
N THR A 348 -8.75 -4.97 21.03
CA THR A 348 -8.58 -5.31 22.42
C THR A 348 -7.11 -5.16 22.57
N VAL A 349 -6.74 -4.01 23.04
CA VAL A 349 -5.44 -3.37 22.93
C VAL A 349 -4.43 -4.47 22.73
N VAL A 350 -3.69 -4.51 21.61
CA VAL A 350 -2.50 -5.38 21.61
C VAL A 350 -1.77 -4.90 22.84
N PRO A 351 -1.71 -5.66 23.89
CA PRO A 351 -1.41 -5.13 25.21
C PRO A 351 -0.05 -4.50 25.27
N VAL A 352 0.75 -4.74 24.21
CA VAL A 352 2.14 -4.30 24.13
C VAL A 352 2.54 -4.11 22.66
N LEU A 353 2.96 -2.93 22.33
CA LEU A 353 3.66 -2.68 21.06
C LEU A 353 5.14 -3.02 21.27
N LEU A 354 5.50 -4.24 20.89
CA LEU A 354 6.88 -4.73 20.95
C LEU A 354 7.69 -4.17 19.77
N SER A 355 8.46 -3.14 20.01
CA SER A 355 9.28 -2.49 18.96
C SER A 355 10.56 -3.24 18.64
N ARG A 356 11.05 -4.07 19.59
CA ARG A 356 12.26 -4.85 19.41
C ARG A 356 12.21 -6.12 20.26
N PHE A 357 12.61 -7.25 19.68
CA PHE A 357 12.86 -8.48 20.39
C PHE A 357 14.10 -9.17 19.83
N THR A 358 15.14 -9.30 20.63
CA THR A 358 16.41 -9.91 20.25
C THR A 358 16.84 -10.93 21.27
N ALA A 359 17.45 -12.01 20.79
CA ALA A 359 18.11 -12.97 21.65
C ALA A 359 19.49 -13.29 21.02
N THR A 360 20.55 -13.21 21.81
CA THR A 360 21.92 -13.45 21.39
C THR A 360 22.63 -14.31 22.43
N ASN A 361 23.79 -14.87 22.10
CA ASN A 361 24.61 -15.59 23.05
C ASN A 361 25.72 -14.69 23.66
N SER A 362 26.06 -14.98 24.90
CA SER A 362 27.27 -14.49 25.57
C SER A 362 27.94 -15.68 26.23
N GLY A 363 28.81 -16.37 25.48
CA GLY A 363 29.34 -17.68 25.87
C GLY A 363 28.21 -18.72 25.95
N CYS A 364 27.98 -19.25 27.14
CA CYS A 364 26.91 -20.23 27.43
C CYS A 364 25.61 -19.61 27.90
N ASP A 365 25.52 -18.30 27.97
CA ASP A 365 24.32 -17.61 28.41
C ASP A 365 23.56 -17.04 27.23
N GLY A 366 22.23 -17.09 27.31
CA GLY A 366 21.33 -16.40 26.40
C GLY A 366 21.04 -14.98 26.92
N LEU A 367 21.32 -13.97 26.10
CA LEU A 367 20.94 -12.58 26.39
C LEU A 367 19.69 -12.26 25.60
N VAL A 368 18.58 -12.08 26.29
CA VAL A 368 17.31 -11.67 25.71
C VAL A 368 17.04 -10.22 26.04
N ASN A 369 16.84 -9.39 25.02
CA ASN A 369 16.47 -8.00 25.20
C ASN A 369 15.22 -7.70 24.37
N PHE A 370 14.32 -6.94 24.93
CA PHE A 370 13.16 -6.47 24.21
C PHE A 370 12.76 -5.06 24.66
N THR A 371 12.15 -4.35 23.73
CA THR A 371 11.72 -2.97 23.92
C THR A 371 10.25 -2.86 23.56
N THR A 372 9.47 -2.26 24.43
CA THR A 372 8.09 -1.87 24.13
C THR A 372 8.04 -0.37 23.86
N SER A 373 7.32 0.07 22.85
CA SER A 373 7.04 1.48 22.62
C SER A 373 5.78 1.94 23.36
N MET A 374 4.87 1.01 23.65
CA MET A 374 3.67 1.24 24.43
C MET A 374 3.25 -0.06 25.13
N GLU A 375 2.72 0.07 26.31
CA GLU A 375 2.05 -1.00 27.04
C GLU A 375 0.68 -0.52 27.47
N GLN A 376 -0.35 -1.36 27.31
CA GLN A 376 -1.69 -1.06 27.77
C GLN A 376 -2.38 -2.33 28.27
N ASN A 377 -2.92 -2.27 29.47
CA ASN A 377 -3.53 -3.44 30.13
C ASN A 377 -2.62 -4.68 30.12
N ASN A 378 -1.31 -4.49 30.16
CA ASN A 378 -0.33 -5.57 30.14
C ASN A 378 -0.06 -6.02 31.58
N SER A 379 -0.23 -7.30 31.86
CA SER A 379 0.03 -7.87 33.17
C SER A 379 1.52 -8.19 33.34
N HIS A 380 2.03 -9.02 32.45
CA HIS A 380 3.42 -9.47 32.49
C HIS A 380 3.85 -10.11 31.17
N PHE A 381 5.16 -10.33 31.04
CA PHE A 381 5.76 -11.11 29.98
C PHE A 381 6.27 -12.43 30.50
N ASN A 382 5.85 -13.54 29.92
CA ASN A 382 6.51 -14.81 30.13
C ASN A 382 7.55 -15.03 29.04
N LEU A 383 8.83 -15.03 29.42
CA LEU A 383 9.90 -15.44 28.54
C LEU A 383 9.91 -16.96 28.46
N GLU A 384 9.67 -17.48 27.28
CA GLU A 384 9.61 -18.90 27.02
C GLU A 384 10.83 -19.38 26.23
N LYS A 385 11.32 -20.55 26.62
CA LYS A 385 12.44 -21.24 25.96
C LYS A 385 12.01 -22.63 25.50
N SER A 386 12.50 -23.02 24.33
CA SER A 386 12.41 -24.38 23.82
C SER A 386 13.76 -24.81 23.25
N PHE A 387 14.07 -26.09 23.34
CA PHE A 387 15.21 -26.70 22.63
C PHE A 387 14.81 -27.29 21.28
N SER A 388 13.53 -27.29 20.98
CA SER A 388 12.99 -27.68 19.68
C SER A 388 11.93 -26.64 19.25
N GLN A 389 11.79 -26.43 17.95
CA GLN A 389 10.76 -25.55 17.40
C GLN A 389 9.35 -26.15 17.52
N ASN A 390 9.22 -27.30 18.16
CA ASN A 390 7.95 -27.97 18.36
C ASN A 390 7.09 -27.20 19.40
N GLN A 391 5.89 -26.81 19.04
CA GLN A 391 5.03 -25.94 19.86
C GLN A 391 4.60 -26.56 21.20
N ASN A 392 4.95 -27.82 21.49
CA ASN A 392 4.49 -28.55 22.68
C ASN A 392 5.52 -28.60 23.82
N ASP A 393 6.72 -28.05 23.65
CA ASP A 393 7.81 -28.11 24.63
C ASP A 393 8.32 -26.75 25.12
N TRP A 394 7.57 -25.67 24.86
CA TRP A 394 7.86 -24.35 25.40
C TRP A 394 7.77 -24.34 26.92
N LYS A 395 8.81 -23.84 27.58
CA LYS A 395 8.86 -23.67 29.02
C LYS A 395 9.09 -22.21 29.38
N VAL A 396 8.26 -21.70 30.29
CA VAL A 396 8.48 -20.39 30.88
C VAL A 396 9.76 -20.46 31.73
N ILE A 397 10.74 -19.62 31.39
CA ILE A 397 12.02 -19.51 32.11
C ILE A 397 12.08 -18.26 32.98
N SER A 398 11.24 -17.28 32.71
CA SER A 398 11.10 -16.07 33.51
C SER A 398 9.75 -15.42 33.28
N THR A 399 9.21 -14.82 34.34
CA THR A 399 8.07 -13.91 34.29
C THR A 399 8.56 -12.51 34.62
N ILE A 400 8.41 -11.59 33.70
CA ILE A 400 8.89 -10.21 33.78
C ILE A 400 7.68 -9.30 33.94
N ALA A 401 7.64 -8.53 35.02
CA ALA A 401 6.53 -7.61 35.27
C ALA A 401 6.47 -6.55 34.18
N ALA A 402 5.28 -6.29 33.67
CA ALA A 402 5.01 -5.21 32.73
C ALA A 402 4.82 -3.87 33.46
N ALA A 403 4.89 -2.78 32.71
CA ALA A 403 4.55 -1.44 33.23
C ALA A 403 3.03 -1.25 33.40
N GLY A 404 2.22 -2.21 32.96
CA GLY A 404 0.76 -2.14 32.98
C GLY A 404 0.22 -1.23 31.88
N ASN A 405 0.32 0.07 32.09
CA ASN A 405 0.01 1.11 31.11
C ASN A 405 1.20 2.06 31.00
N SER A 406 1.78 2.17 29.81
CA SER A 406 2.91 3.05 29.53
C SER A 406 2.86 3.55 28.09
N ASN A 407 2.89 4.86 27.91
CA ASN A 407 3.03 5.52 26.59
C ASN A 407 4.48 5.92 26.29
N THR A 408 5.43 5.42 27.09
CA THR A 408 6.86 5.66 26.92
C THR A 408 7.58 4.35 26.66
N VAL A 409 8.66 4.46 25.91
CA VAL A 409 9.53 3.33 25.60
C VAL A 409 10.04 2.68 26.90
N ARG A 410 9.95 1.35 26.96
CA ARG A 410 10.45 0.52 28.06
C ARG A 410 11.39 -0.54 27.52
N ASP A 411 12.56 -0.64 28.14
CA ASP A 411 13.55 -1.67 27.84
C ASP A 411 13.58 -2.73 28.92
N TYR A 412 13.62 -3.97 28.47
CA TYR A 412 13.67 -5.16 29.31
C TYR A 412 14.83 -6.05 28.89
N SER A 413 15.44 -6.70 29.86
CA SER A 413 16.54 -7.65 29.61
C SER A 413 16.42 -8.85 30.54
N TYR A 414 16.84 -10.01 30.02
CA TYR A 414 16.95 -11.23 30.78
C TYR A 414 18.19 -12.00 30.36
N ARG A 415 18.91 -12.57 31.33
CA ARG A 415 20.06 -13.43 31.09
C ARG A 415 19.73 -14.86 31.51
N ASP A 416 19.60 -15.73 30.53
CA ASP A 416 19.42 -17.16 30.69
C ASP A 416 20.80 -17.81 30.87
N ILE A 417 21.16 -18.08 32.10
CA ILE A 417 22.50 -18.53 32.47
C ILE A 417 22.70 -20.04 32.25
N ASN A 418 23.88 -20.43 31.78
CA ASN A 418 24.28 -21.82 31.60
C ASN A 418 23.31 -22.64 30.75
N VAL A 419 22.98 -22.12 29.55
CA VAL A 419 22.17 -22.88 28.57
C VAL A 419 23.01 -24.06 28.08
N ASN A 420 22.80 -25.21 28.68
CA ASN A 420 23.56 -26.43 28.37
C ASN A 420 23.00 -27.14 27.12
N ALA A 421 23.02 -26.41 25.99
CA ALA A 421 22.55 -26.89 24.70
C ALA A 421 23.28 -26.16 23.57
N ALA A 422 23.38 -26.79 22.41
CA ALA A 422 23.93 -26.16 21.20
C ALA A 422 23.10 -24.99 20.67
N ALA A 423 21.80 -25.04 20.87
CA ALA A 423 20.86 -24.00 20.48
C ALA A 423 19.63 -23.99 21.36
N ALA A 424 19.02 -22.82 21.49
CA ALA A 424 17.71 -22.65 22.10
C ALA A 424 16.88 -21.63 21.31
N TYR A 425 15.59 -21.80 21.37
CA TYR A 425 14.58 -20.90 20.84
C TYR A 425 13.96 -20.10 21.97
N TYR A 426 13.78 -18.81 21.74
CA TYR A 426 13.13 -17.89 22.68
C TYR A 426 11.96 -17.20 22.03
N ARG A 427 10.90 -17.00 22.80
CA ARG A 427 9.78 -16.12 22.50
C ARG A 427 9.24 -15.48 23.76
N LEU A 428 8.49 -14.40 23.61
CA LEU A 428 7.70 -13.82 24.68
C LEU A 428 6.24 -14.23 24.51
N ALA A 429 5.62 -14.70 25.59
CA ALA A 429 4.19 -14.70 25.76
C ALA A 429 3.82 -13.42 26.51
N ILE A 430 3.11 -12.53 25.86
CA ILE A 430 2.66 -11.24 26.38
C ILE A 430 1.27 -11.47 26.96
N VAL A 431 1.12 -11.31 28.26
CA VAL A 431 -0.10 -11.63 28.99
C VAL A 431 -0.79 -10.35 29.43
N SER A 432 -2.01 -10.15 28.97
CA SER A 432 -2.85 -9.02 29.35
C SER A 432 -3.52 -9.23 30.71
N THR A 433 -4.05 -8.16 31.29
CA THR A 433 -4.79 -8.20 32.57
C THR A 433 -6.10 -9.00 32.50
N ASP A 434 -6.64 -9.18 31.28
CA ASP A 434 -7.83 -10.03 31.02
C ASP A 434 -7.47 -11.52 30.83
N GLY A 435 -6.17 -11.86 30.87
CA GLY A 435 -5.67 -13.22 30.67
C GLY A 435 -5.43 -13.60 29.21
N SER A 436 -5.69 -12.72 28.25
CA SER A 436 -5.35 -12.96 26.85
C SER A 436 -3.84 -13.01 26.65
N VAL A 437 -3.38 -13.85 25.71
CA VAL A 437 -1.95 -14.07 25.45
C VAL A 437 -1.64 -13.88 23.98
N THR A 438 -0.63 -13.07 23.70
CA THR A 438 -0.05 -12.90 22.36
C THR A 438 1.43 -13.28 22.39
N TYR A 439 2.00 -13.65 21.22
CA TYR A 439 3.38 -14.13 21.16
C TYR A 439 4.24 -13.25 20.26
N SER A 440 5.50 -13.04 20.69
CA SER A 440 6.53 -12.43 19.87
C SER A 440 6.99 -13.37 18.75
N PRO A 441 7.71 -12.86 17.72
CA PRO A 441 8.49 -13.70 16.84
C PRO A 441 9.49 -14.58 17.62
N ILE A 442 9.75 -15.78 17.10
CA ILE A 442 10.72 -16.72 17.70
C ILE A 442 12.14 -16.28 17.33
N ARG A 443 13.08 -16.34 18.29
CA ARG A 443 14.51 -16.10 18.08
C ARG A 443 15.30 -17.36 18.37
N LEU A 444 16.13 -17.78 17.42
CA LEU A 444 17.08 -18.88 17.59
C LEU A 444 18.43 -18.32 18.05
N VAL A 445 18.94 -18.86 19.14
CA VAL A 445 20.29 -18.58 19.68
C VAL A 445 21.12 -19.84 19.62
N ARG A 446 22.35 -19.73 19.11
CA ARG A 446 23.34 -20.79 19.11
C ARG A 446 24.41 -20.48 20.14
N PHE A 447 24.79 -21.48 20.91
CA PHE A 447 25.74 -21.34 22.01
C PHE A 447 27.08 -22.04 21.66
N ASN A 448 28.18 -21.37 21.94
CA ASN A 448 29.52 -21.93 21.83
C ASN A 448 30.03 -22.31 23.22
N CYS A 449 29.33 -23.23 23.88
CA CYS A 449 29.77 -23.75 25.20
C CYS A 449 30.72 -24.92 24.94
N GLY A 450 31.98 -24.74 25.22
CA GLY A 450 32.96 -25.83 25.10
C GLY A 450 32.47 -27.08 25.83
N ASN A 451 32.28 -28.13 25.08
CA ASN A 451 31.84 -29.50 25.32
C ASN A 451 30.37 -29.83 25.12
N GLN A 452 30.15 -30.54 24.01
CA GLN A 452 28.94 -31.22 23.56
C GLN A 452 27.75 -30.35 23.16
N ALA A 453 27.90 -29.68 22.03
CA ALA A 453 26.71 -29.27 21.25
C ALA A 453 25.93 -30.51 20.81
N ASP A 454 24.70 -30.63 21.20
CA ASP A 454 23.81 -31.68 20.68
C ASP A 454 23.46 -31.45 19.22
N LEU A 455 23.26 -32.54 18.48
CA LEU A 455 22.73 -32.51 17.13
C LEU A 455 21.30 -31.94 17.15
N VAL A 456 21.05 -30.85 16.46
CA VAL A 456 19.71 -30.24 16.33
C VAL A 456 19.24 -30.30 14.88
N ILE A 457 18.01 -30.77 14.66
CA ILE A 457 17.39 -30.94 13.33
C ILE A 457 16.03 -30.26 13.33
N TYR A 458 15.84 -29.28 12.42
CA TYR A 458 14.59 -28.51 12.34
C TYR A 458 14.34 -27.97 10.91
N PRO A 459 13.07 -27.66 10.56
CA PRO A 459 11.86 -27.98 11.30
C PRO A 459 11.56 -29.49 11.27
N ASN A 460 10.77 -29.97 12.20
CA ASN A 460 10.22 -31.32 12.14
C ASN A 460 8.74 -31.25 12.63
N PRO A 461 7.75 -31.41 11.72
CA PRO A 461 7.83 -31.89 10.35
C PRO A 461 8.51 -30.94 9.36
N ILE A 462 9.15 -31.53 8.33
CA ILE A 462 9.80 -30.82 7.23
C ILE A 462 8.84 -30.57 6.06
N THR A 463 9.07 -29.46 5.31
CA THR A 463 8.32 -29.15 4.08
C THR A 463 9.22 -29.10 2.84
N GLY A 464 10.00 -28.05 2.64
CA GLY A 464 10.87 -27.86 1.48
C GLY A 464 12.36 -28.05 1.76
N PHE A 465 12.74 -27.96 3.03
CA PHE A 465 14.13 -28.08 3.49
C PHE A 465 14.20 -28.58 4.93
N VAL A 466 15.38 -29.02 5.34
CA VAL A 466 15.73 -29.34 6.72
C VAL A 466 17.06 -28.73 7.08
N ASN A 467 17.13 -28.12 8.25
CA ASN A 467 18.36 -27.61 8.83
C ASN A 467 18.91 -28.64 9.82
N VAL A 468 20.20 -28.89 9.72
CA VAL A 468 20.94 -29.80 10.60
C VAL A 468 22.08 -29.00 11.22
N LEU A 469 21.98 -28.70 12.51
CA LEU A 469 23.05 -28.08 13.29
C LEU A 469 23.92 -29.21 13.86
N LEU A 470 25.15 -29.25 13.41
CA LEU A 470 26.11 -30.26 13.77
C LEU A 470 26.78 -29.95 15.09
N PRO A 471 27.12 -30.96 15.93
CA PRO A 471 27.76 -30.73 17.22
C PRO A 471 29.20 -30.29 17.08
N GLY A 472 29.64 -29.35 17.91
CA GLY A 472 31.04 -28.90 18.02
C GLY A 472 31.61 -28.26 16.75
N ASP A 473 32.95 -28.09 16.73
CA ASP A 473 33.68 -27.46 15.63
C ASP A 473 34.33 -28.47 14.65
N SER A 474 33.99 -29.74 14.75
CA SER A 474 34.48 -30.79 13.85
C SER A 474 34.02 -30.53 12.41
N LYS A 475 34.93 -30.74 11.45
CA LYS A 475 34.66 -30.49 10.01
C LYS A 475 34.52 -31.77 9.19
N ASP A 476 34.38 -32.90 9.84
CA ASP A 476 34.39 -34.23 9.20
C ASP A 476 33.09 -35.01 9.32
N TYR A 477 31.99 -34.33 9.63
CA TYR A 477 30.69 -34.99 9.69
C TYR A 477 30.19 -35.44 8.30
N VAL A 478 29.56 -36.61 8.31
CA VAL A 478 28.77 -37.13 7.18
C VAL A 478 27.30 -37.11 7.58
N VAL A 479 26.51 -36.46 6.79
CA VAL A 479 25.06 -36.39 6.97
C VAL A 479 24.36 -37.19 5.88
N ARG A 480 23.50 -38.13 6.28
CA ARG A 480 22.75 -39.05 5.42
C ARG A 480 21.27 -38.93 5.73
N ILE A 481 20.43 -38.85 4.69
CA ILE A 481 18.97 -38.95 4.82
C ILE A 481 18.51 -40.28 4.23
N MET A 482 17.77 -41.03 5.04
CA MET A 482 17.32 -42.40 4.70
C MET A 482 15.80 -42.49 4.81
N ASN A 483 15.21 -43.38 3.99
CA ASN A 483 13.82 -43.81 4.16
C ASN A 483 13.69 -44.83 5.30
N ALA A 484 12.46 -45.31 5.55
CA ALA A 484 12.18 -46.31 6.60
C ALA A 484 12.86 -47.67 6.35
N ALA A 485 13.28 -47.96 5.11
CA ALA A 485 14.04 -49.18 4.76
C ALA A 485 15.56 -49.00 4.91
N GLY A 486 16.03 -47.83 5.41
CA GLY A 486 17.46 -47.52 5.59
C GLY A 486 18.20 -47.14 4.30
N GLN A 487 17.49 -46.99 3.19
CA GLN A 487 18.10 -46.59 1.93
C GLN A 487 18.32 -45.07 1.90
N THR A 488 19.51 -44.64 1.46
CA THR A 488 19.82 -43.22 1.29
C THR A 488 19.01 -42.64 0.14
N VAL A 489 18.24 -41.56 0.44
CA VAL A 489 17.29 -40.95 -0.51
C VAL A 489 17.73 -39.59 -1.04
N LEU A 490 18.78 -39.02 -0.48
CA LEU A 490 19.41 -37.78 -0.96
C LEU A 490 20.94 -37.94 -0.96
N PRO A 491 21.66 -37.15 -1.77
CA PRO A 491 23.12 -37.17 -1.76
C PRO A 491 23.69 -36.94 -0.36
N LEU A 492 24.78 -37.65 -0.04
CA LEU A 492 25.50 -37.50 1.22
C LEU A 492 26.17 -36.11 1.30
N VAL A 493 26.00 -35.42 2.41
CA VAL A 493 26.80 -34.22 2.73
C VAL A 493 28.02 -34.70 3.50
N LYS A 494 29.22 -34.55 2.93
CA LYS A 494 30.52 -34.93 3.54
C LYS A 494 31.27 -33.69 3.97
N ASN A 495 32.18 -33.86 4.95
CA ASN A 495 32.99 -32.79 5.51
C ASN A 495 32.14 -31.62 6.01
N ALA A 496 30.95 -31.92 6.54
CA ALA A 496 30.01 -30.93 7.03
C ALA A 496 30.43 -30.39 8.39
N ASN A 497 30.14 -29.12 8.63
CA ASN A 497 30.32 -28.46 9.91
C ASN A 497 29.25 -27.41 10.15
N GLY A 498 29.04 -27.03 11.40
CA GLY A 498 28.10 -25.99 11.77
C GLY A 498 26.67 -26.26 11.36
N LEU A 499 25.99 -25.29 10.75
CA LEU A 499 24.65 -25.42 10.23
C LEU A 499 24.67 -25.76 8.74
N ILE A 500 24.01 -26.84 8.37
CA ILE A 500 23.75 -27.18 6.98
C ILE A 500 22.24 -27.17 6.68
N THR A 501 21.88 -26.69 5.50
CA THR A 501 20.50 -26.71 5.02
C THR A 501 20.40 -27.67 3.83
N ILE A 502 19.53 -28.66 3.93
CA ILE A 502 19.35 -29.69 2.90
C ILE A 502 17.96 -29.49 2.28
N LYS A 503 17.91 -29.33 0.96
CA LYS A 503 16.65 -29.26 0.21
C LYS A 503 15.97 -30.63 0.20
N THR A 504 14.70 -30.69 0.55
CA THR A 504 13.89 -31.90 0.68
C THR A 504 12.65 -31.89 -0.19
N VAL A 505 12.59 -30.98 -1.17
CA VAL A 505 11.43 -30.83 -2.07
C VAL A 505 11.15 -32.08 -2.91
N THR A 506 12.16 -32.89 -3.19
CA THR A 506 12.06 -34.14 -3.96
C THR A 506 11.59 -35.32 -3.13
N LEU A 507 11.52 -35.20 -1.82
CA LEU A 507 11.05 -36.27 -0.94
C LEU A 507 9.52 -36.30 -0.90
N SER A 508 8.95 -37.47 -1.03
CA SER A 508 7.52 -37.73 -0.84
C SER A 508 7.12 -37.57 0.63
N LYS A 509 5.84 -37.38 0.90
CA LYS A 509 5.32 -37.37 2.28
C LYS A 509 5.62 -38.70 2.97
N GLY A 510 6.09 -38.67 4.20
CA GLY A 510 6.44 -39.88 4.93
C GLY A 510 7.47 -39.68 6.02
N THR A 511 7.87 -40.78 6.63
CA THR A 511 8.90 -40.83 7.68
C THR A 511 10.29 -41.04 7.06
N TYR A 512 11.25 -40.23 7.49
CA TYR A 512 12.65 -40.34 7.12
C TYR A 512 13.53 -40.29 8.38
N PHE A 513 14.79 -40.66 8.19
CA PHE A 513 15.81 -40.66 9.25
C PHE A 513 17.02 -39.87 8.76
N ILE A 514 17.49 -38.93 9.58
CA ILE A 514 18.74 -38.23 9.37
C ILE A 514 19.78 -38.85 10.28
N GLN A 515 20.80 -39.45 9.69
CA GLN A 515 21.99 -39.93 10.40
C GLN A 515 23.13 -38.93 10.23
N VAL A 516 23.73 -38.55 11.33
CA VAL A 516 24.93 -37.71 11.39
C VAL A 516 26.02 -38.52 12.08
N SER A 517 27.17 -38.68 11.41
CA SER A 517 28.27 -39.47 11.94
C SER A 517 29.63 -38.92 11.56
N ASN A 518 30.60 -39.11 12.44
CA ASN A 518 32.03 -39.03 12.18
C ASN A 518 32.74 -40.16 12.99
N LYS A 519 34.04 -40.07 13.15
CA LYS A 519 34.82 -41.10 13.90
C LYS A 519 34.39 -41.26 15.37
N ASP A 520 33.92 -40.16 16.00
CA ASP A 520 33.62 -40.10 17.45
C ASP A 520 32.12 -39.89 17.74
N PHE A 521 31.29 -39.69 16.72
CA PHE A 521 29.87 -39.36 16.85
C PHE A 521 29.02 -40.12 15.85
N ASN A 522 27.92 -40.71 16.32
CA ASN A 522 26.90 -41.33 15.44
C ASN A 522 25.51 -41.20 16.09
N LYS A 523 24.67 -40.40 15.48
CA LYS A 523 23.29 -40.17 15.95
C LYS A 523 22.30 -40.19 14.78
N THR A 524 21.17 -40.83 14.99
CA THR A 524 20.08 -40.90 14.01
C THR A 524 18.82 -40.28 14.63
N VAL A 525 18.19 -39.38 13.86
CA VAL A 525 16.99 -38.66 14.29
C VAL A 525 15.87 -38.89 13.27
N LYS A 526 14.68 -39.23 13.76
CA LYS A 526 13.47 -39.39 12.96
C LYS A 526 12.89 -38.03 12.60
N ILE A 527 12.54 -37.84 11.34
CA ILE A 527 11.85 -36.66 10.81
C ILE A 527 10.61 -37.06 10.04
N LEU A 528 9.61 -36.19 9.99
CA LEU A 528 8.37 -36.38 9.26
C LEU A 528 8.30 -35.37 8.11
N LYS A 529 8.07 -35.83 6.89
CA LYS A 529 7.80 -35.01 5.71
C LYS A 529 6.29 -34.86 5.52
N LYS A 530 5.80 -33.61 5.53
CA LYS A 530 4.40 -33.23 5.23
C LYS A 530 4.16 -32.97 3.76
#